data_56913dd19fe46a2a75a7428eb876778f
#
_entry.id   56913dd19fe46a2a75a7428eb876778f
#
_cell.length_a   1.000
_cell.length_b   1.000
_cell.length_c   1.000
_cell.angle_alpha   90.00
_cell.angle_beta   90.00
_cell.angle_gamma   90.00
#
_symmetry.space_group_name_H-M   'P 1'
#
loop_
_entity.id
_entity.type
_entity.pdbx_description
1 polymer ?
#
loop_
_entity_poly.entity_id
_entity_poly.type
_entity_poly.pdbx_seq_one_letter_code
_entity_poly.pdbx_strand_id
1 'polypeptide(L)'
;MRAGALRHKITFQQLTVANDTWGHSAETWTDEATTYAAIWTLRGIERVEYLKLGNEVPHKIRARYKRGLHPKMRIKYFDHKEATTRYFNILSMTDPDERHIYYDIIANEEI
;
A
#
# COMPACT_ATOMS: atom_id res chain seq x y z
N MET A 1 12.74 6.19 13.75
CA MET A 1 11.62 6.81 13.00
C MET A 1 10.82 7.67 13.95
N ARG A 2 10.47 8.86 13.53
CA ARG A 2 9.65 9.77 14.35
C ARG A 2 8.17 9.47 14.11
N ALA A 3 7.39 9.33 15.17
CA ALA A 3 5.95 9.11 15.06
C ALA A 3 5.23 10.23 14.29
N GLY A 4 5.73 11.48 14.40
CA GLY A 4 5.15 12.62 13.67
C GLY A 4 5.30 12.57 12.16
N ALA A 5 6.18 11.72 11.61
CA ALA A 5 6.28 11.51 10.17
C ALA A 5 5.16 10.61 9.63
N LEU A 6 4.49 9.85 10.49
CA LEU A 6 3.41 8.95 10.14
C LEU A 6 2.07 9.69 10.25
N ARG A 7 1.79 10.54 9.26
CA ARG A 7 0.63 11.44 9.27
C ARG A 7 -0.60 10.90 8.56
N HIS A 8 -0.39 9.93 7.67
CA HIS A 8 -1.46 9.44 6.82
C HIS A 8 -2.05 8.16 7.38
N LYS A 9 -3.35 8.17 7.58
CA LYS A 9 -4.06 6.96 8.01
C LYS A 9 -4.38 6.14 6.78
N ILE A 10 -3.83 4.93 6.72
CA ILE A 10 -4.02 4.03 5.59
C ILE A 10 -4.69 2.74 6.05
N THR A 11 -5.38 2.09 5.12
CA THR A 11 -6.04 0.82 5.37
C THR A 11 -5.47 -0.22 4.40
N PHE A 12 -5.05 -1.35 4.94
CA PHE A 12 -4.65 -2.50 4.15
C PHE A 12 -5.87 -3.33 3.83
N GLN A 13 -6.07 -3.64 2.57
CA GLN A 13 -7.19 -4.44 2.10
C GLN A 13 -6.74 -5.80 1.60
N GLN A 14 -7.50 -6.83 1.93
CA GLN A 14 -7.28 -8.20 1.49
C GLN A 14 -8.21 -8.51 0.35
N LEU A 15 -7.69 -9.14 -0.71
CA LEU A 15 -8.51 -9.65 -1.79
C LEU A 15 -9.18 -10.96 -1.38
N THR A 16 -10.48 -11.02 -1.51
CA THR A 16 -11.27 -12.21 -1.28
C THR A 16 -11.95 -12.61 -2.57
N VAL A 17 -11.80 -13.88 -2.94
CA VAL A 17 -12.46 -14.44 -4.13
C VAL A 17 -13.57 -15.38 -3.67
N ALA A 18 -14.80 -15.08 -4.06
CA ALA A 18 -15.95 -15.92 -3.77
C ALA A 18 -16.53 -16.45 -5.07
N ASN A 19 -16.86 -17.74 -5.10
CA ASN A 19 -17.57 -18.36 -6.21
C ASN A 19 -19.05 -18.43 -5.90
N ASP A 20 -19.88 -18.03 -6.85
CA ASP A 20 -21.32 -18.18 -6.71
C ASP A 20 -21.78 -19.58 -7.11
N THR A 21 -23.08 -19.86 -6.99
CA THR A 21 -23.68 -21.15 -7.32
C THR A 21 -23.56 -21.51 -8.81
N TRP A 22 -23.29 -20.52 -9.65
CA TRP A 22 -23.20 -20.67 -11.11
C TRP A 22 -21.75 -20.76 -11.61
N GLY A 23 -20.78 -20.85 -10.70
CA GLY A 23 -19.37 -20.93 -11.03
C GLY A 23 -18.72 -19.58 -11.36
N HIS A 24 -19.38 -18.48 -11.15
CA HIS A 24 -18.83 -17.16 -11.34
C HIS A 24 -17.95 -16.75 -10.15
N SER A 25 -16.77 -16.19 -10.44
CA SER A 25 -15.89 -15.66 -9.41
C SER A 25 -16.15 -14.18 -9.22
N ALA A 26 -16.29 -13.76 -7.97
CA ALA A 26 -16.38 -12.35 -7.60
C ALA A 26 -15.18 -12.00 -6.72
N GLU A 27 -14.43 -10.98 -7.11
CA GLU A 27 -13.31 -10.46 -6.32
C GLU A 27 -13.79 -9.28 -5.49
N THR A 28 -13.52 -9.33 -4.19
CA THR A 28 -13.89 -8.27 -3.26
C THR A 28 -12.70 -7.91 -2.40
N TRP A 29 -12.46 -6.60 -2.25
CA TRP A 29 -11.44 -6.10 -1.34
C TRP A 29 -12.09 -5.80 0.01
N THR A 30 -11.53 -6.38 1.08
CA THR A 30 -12.02 -6.20 2.44
C THR A 30 -10.97 -5.48 3.28
N ASP A 31 -11.41 -4.55 4.12
CA ASP A 31 -10.52 -3.85 5.05
C ASP A 31 -10.03 -4.84 6.12
N GLU A 32 -8.71 -5.01 6.23
CA GLU A 32 -8.12 -5.92 7.21
C GLU A 32 -7.45 -5.19 8.36
N ALA A 33 -6.75 -4.09 8.07
CA ALA A 33 -5.98 -3.41 9.09
C ALA A 33 -5.82 -1.94 8.73
N THR A 34 -5.86 -1.10 9.74
CA THR A 34 -5.64 0.34 9.60
C THR A 34 -4.44 0.74 10.43
N THR A 35 -3.55 1.53 9.85
CA THR A 35 -2.37 2.03 10.54
C THR A 35 -1.98 3.41 9.99
N TYR A 36 -1.01 4.04 10.62
CA TYR A 36 -0.48 5.32 10.17
C TYR A 36 0.78 5.12 9.34
N ALA A 37 0.95 5.96 8.34
CA ALA A 37 2.06 5.86 7.41
C ALA A 37 2.56 7.21 6.95
N ALA A 38 3.79 7.23 6.46
CA ALA A 38 4.34 8.33 5.69
C ALA A 38 4.34 7.91 4.22
N ILE A 39 3.96 8.81 3.33
CA ILE A 39 3.85 8.55 1.90
C ILE A 39 4.72 9.57 1.14
N TRP A 40 5.63 9.06 0.31
CA TRP A 40 6.48 9.89 -0.55
C TRP A 40 6.36 9.45 -2.00
N THR A 41 6.38 10.41 -2.90
CA THR A 41 6.55 10.13 -4.32
C THR A 41 8.02 9.91 -4.59
N LEU A 42 8.38 8.84 -5.31
CA LEU A 42 9.76 8.61 -5.71
C LEU A 42 10.21 9.65 -6.71
N ARG A 43 11.46 10.09 -6.58
CA ARG A 43 12.06 11.15 -7.41
C ARG A 43 13.41 10.71 -7.94
N GLY A 44 13.86 11.38 -9.01
CA GLY A 44 15.20 11.19 -9.56
C GLY A 44 15.42 9.81 -10.16
N ILE A 45 16.58 9.24 -9.88
CA ILE A 45 17.00 7.95 -10.45
C ILE A 45 16.07 6.81 -10.06
N GLU A 46 15.63 6.77 -8.82
CA GLU A 46 14.70 5.73 -8.35
C GLU A 46 13.42 5.71 -9.18
N ARG A 47 12.85 6.88 -9.43
CA ARG A 47 11.65 7.01 -10.24
C ARG A 47 11.87 6.50 -11.67
N VAL A 48 12.99 6.86 -12.28
CA VAL A 48 13.33 6.43 -13.64
C VAL A 48 13.42 4.92 -13.73
N GLU A 49 14.06 4.28 -12.76
CA GLU A 49 14.20 2.84 -12.73
C GLU A 49 12.84 2.13 -12.62
N TYR A 50 11.95 2.62 -11.76
CA TYR A 50 10.61 2.05 -11.63
C TYR A 50 9.76 2.27 -12.87
N LEU A 51 9.87 3.40 -13.52
CA LEU A 51 9.15 3.67 -14.77
C LEU A 51 9.60 2.73 -15.89
N LYS A 52 10.88 2.36 -15.94
CA LYS A 52 11.40 1.39 -16.91
C LYS A 52 10.79 -0.01 -16.72
N LEU A 53 10.32 -0.33 -15.52
CA LEU A 53 9.64 -1.57 -15.22
C LEU A 53 8.15 -1.55 -15.57
N GLY A 54 7.67 -0.46 -16.15
CA GLY A 54 6.28 -0.30 -16.52
C GLY A 54 5.35 0.16 -15.40
N ASN A 55 5.92 0.61 -14.29
CA ASN A 55 5.16 1.12 -13.16
C ASN A 55 4.73 2.56 -13.41
N GLU A 56 3.48 2.90 -13.15
CA GLU A 56 2.93 4.20 -13.52
C GLU A 56 3.32 5.33 -12.58
N VAL A 57 3.00 5.23 -11.30
CA VAL A 57 3.31 6.28 -10.31
C VAL A 57 3.89 5.64 -9.06
N PRO A 58 5.23 5.53 -8.99
CA PRO A 58 5.87 4.88 -7.84
C PRO A 58 5.86 5.77 -6.60
N HIS A 59 5.53 5.15 -5.48
CA HIS A 59 5.53 5.80 -4.17
C HIS A 59 6.28 4.93 -3.17
N LYS A 60 6.92 5.58 -2.22
CA LYS A 60 7.47 4.92 -1.05
C LYS A 60 6.54 5.19 0.13
N ILE A 61 6.15 4.12 0.81
CA ILE A 61 5.27 4.20 1.96
C ILE A 61 5.96 3.56 3.14
N ARG A 62 6.06 4.29 4.24
CA ARG A 62 6.57 3.74 5.50
C ARG A 62 5.40 3.62 6.44
N ALA A 63 4.97 2.39 6.69
CA ALA A 63 3.82 2.11 7.54
C ALA A 63 4.29 1.50 8.86
N ARG A 64 3.64 1.88 9.96
CA ARG A 64 3.91 1.27 11.25
C ARG A 64 3.63 -0.23 11.18
N TYR A 65 4.50 -1.04 11.76
CA TYR A 65 4.34 -2.48 11.77
C TYR A 65 2.99 -2.88 12.38
N LYS A 66 2.34 -3.81 11.72
CA LYS A 66 1.14 -4.47 12.22
C LYS A 66 1.16 -5.92 11.75
N ARG A 67 0.85 -6.82 12.67
CA ARG A 67 0.86 -8.25 12.39
C ARG A 67 -0.15 -8.62 11.30
N GLY A 68 0.23 -9.53 10.42
CA GLY A 68 -0.66 -10.06 9.39
C GLY A 68 -0.67 -9.32 8.07
N LEU A 69 0.16 -8.29 7.92
CA LEU A 69 0.28 -7.57 6.63
C LEU A 69 1.20 -8.35 5.68
N HIS A 70 0.86 -8.35 4.40
CA HIS A 70 1.64 -9.04 3.36
C HIS A 70 1.56 -8.31 2.02
N PRO A 71 2.50 -8.56 1.08
CA PRO A 71 2.59 -7.80 -0.19
C PRO A 71 1.43 -8.01 -1.16
N LYS A 72 0.62 -9.02 -0.97
CA LYS A 72 -0.55 -9.25 -1.83
C LYS A 72 -1.74 -8.37 -1.49
N MET A 73 -1.64 -7.63 -0.40
CA MET A 73 -2.64 -6.65 0.00
C MET A 73 -2.55 -5.39 -0.86
N ARG A 74 -3.59 -4.59 -0.80
CA ARG A 74 -3.68 -3.28 -1.42
C ARG A 74 -3.80 -2.23 -0.31
N ILE A 75 -3.28 -1.03 -0.55
CA ILE A 75 -3.40 0.08 0.39
C ILE A 75 -4.50 1.03 -0.09
N LYS A 76 -5.41 1.35 0.80
CA LYS A 76 -6.45 2.36 0.58
C LYS A 76 -6.12 3.58 1.44
N TYR A 77 -6.08 4.75 0.82
CA TYR A 77 -5.82 6.00 1.51
C TYR A 77 -6.84 7.05 1.08
N PHE A 78 -7.56 7.63 2.04
CA PHE A 78 -8.46 8.74 1.76
C PHE A 78 -7.71 10.06 1.93
N ASP A 79 -7.57 10.80 0.83
CA ASP A 79 -6.94 12.11 0.83
C ASP A 79 -7.99 13.16 1.16
N HIS A 80 -7.93 13.69 2.38
CA HIS A 80 -8.91 14.67 2.86
C HIS A 80 -8.84 16.00 2.13
N LYS A 81 -7.67 16.38 1.61
CA LYS A 81 -7.50 17.65 0.89
C LYS A 81 -8.17 17.60 -0.48
N GLU A 82 -8.07 16.48 -1.16
CA GLU A 82 -8.65 16.28 -2.50
C GLU A 82 -10.02 15.60 -2.43
N ALA A 83 -10.46 15.18 -1.24
CA ALA A 83 -11.69 14.42 -1.02
C ALA A 83 -11.78 13.20 -1.93
N THR A 84 -10.65 12.50 -2.11
CA THR A 84 -10.53 11.38 -3.04
C THR A 84 -9.93 10.18 -2.34
N THR A 85 -10.46 8.99 -2.63
CA THR A 85 -9.86 7.74 -2.17
C THR A 85 -8.80 7.30 -3.18
N ARG A 86 -7.61 7.01 -2.70
CA ARG A 86 -6.49 6.56 -3.51
C ARG A 86 -6.14 5.13 -3.15
N TYR A 87 -5.79 4.35 -4.15
CA TYR A 87 -5.41 2.95 -3.97
C TYR A 87 -3.99 2.72 -4.48
N PHE A 88 -3.22 1.96 -3.73
CA PHE A 88 -1.84 1.64 -4.06
C PHE A 88 -1.66 0.13 -4.11
N ASN A 89 -1.08 -0.36 -5.19
CA ASN A 89 -0.70 -1.76 -5.33
C ASN A 89 0.72 -1.95 -4.82
N ILE A 90 0.91 -2.89 -3.91
CA ILE A 90 2.20 -3.14 -3.28
C ILE A 90 3.11 -3.89 -4.25
N LEU A 91 4.27 -3.32 -4.55
CA LEU A 91 5.31 -3.95 -5.38
C LEU A 91 6.33 -4.70 -4.52
N SER A 92 6.72 -4.10 -3.40
CA SER A 92 7.61 -4.73 -2.44
C SER A 92 7.29 -4.25 -1.04
N MET A 93 7.56 -5.10 -0.07
CA MET A 93 7.30 -4.83 1.33
C MET A 93 8.44 -5.40 2.14
N THR A 94 9.15 -4.55 2.86
CA THR A 94 10.33 -4.92 3.63
C THR A 94 10.16 -4.53 5.09
N ASP A 95 10.48 -5.44 5.99
CA ASP A 95 10.62 -5.15 7.42
C ASP A 95 12.12 -4.92 7.67
N PRO A 96 12.59 -3.66 7.76
CA PRO A 96 14.01 -3.39 7.89
C PRO A 96 14.61 -4.06 9.12
N ASP A 97 15.66 -4.83 8.91
CA ASP A 97 16.37 -5.58 9.94
C ASP A 97 15.47 -6.52 10.75
N GLU A 98 14.30 -6.84 10.25
CA GLU A 98 13.29 -7.70 10.89
C GLU A 98 12.95 -7.29 12.32
N ARG A 99 12.98 -5.99 12.59
CA ARG A 99 12.70 -5.44 13.92
C ARG A 99 11.22 -5.35 14.26
N HIS A 100 10.34 -5.48 13.27
CA HIS A 100 8.90 -5.35 13.46
C HIS A 100 8.48 -3.99 14.03
N ILE A 101 9.14 -2.93 13.55
CA ILE A 101 8.84 -1.55 13.95
C ILE A 101 8.01 -0.86 12.89
N TYR A 102 8.41 -1.00 11.63
CA TYR A 102 7.71 -0.43 10.48
C TYR A 102 8.02 -1.26 9.23
N TYR A 103 7.21 -1.04 8.18
CA TYR A 103 7.47 -1.59 6.85
C TYR A 103 7.89 -0.48 5.91
N ASP A 104 8.88 -0.75 5.06
CA ASP A 104 9.17 0.05 3.88
C ASP A 104 8.51 -0.61 2.69
N ILE A 105 7.59 0.11 2.06
CA ILE A 105 6.76 -0.39 0.99
C ILE A 105 7.02 0.44 -0.26
N ILE A 106 7.21 -0.22 -1.40
CA ILE A 106 7.19 0.42 -2.70
C ILE A 106 5.88 0.03 -3.36
N ALA A 107 5.14 1.02 -3.82
CA ALA A 107 3.80 0.80 -4.35
C ALA A 107 3.51 1.68 -5.56
N ASN A 108 2.62 1.21 -6.43
CA ASN A 108 2.06 1.97 -7.54
C ASN A 108 0.68 2.48 -7.16
N GLU A 109 0.40 3.74 -7.45
CA GLU A 109 -0.95 4.24 -7.35
C GLU A 109 -1.80 3.71 -8.52
N GLU A 110 -2.97 3.17 -8.21
CA GLU A 110 -3.97 2.83 -9.22
C GLU A 110 -4.60 4.10 -9.78
N ILE A 111 -4.66 4.19 -11.06
CA ILE A 111 -5.28 5.31 -11.74
C ILE A 111 -6.63 4.91 -12.32
#